data_c4951b2a540ca9ae0052cf3c01d5b02a
#
_entry.id   c4951b2a540ca9ae0052cf3c01d5b02a
#
_cell.length_a   1.000
_cell.length_b   1.000
_cell.length_c   1.000
_cell.angle_alpha   90.00
_cell.angle_beta   90.00
_cell.angle_gamma   90.00
#
_symmetry.space_group_name_H-M   'P 1'
#
loop_
_entity.id
_entity.type
_entity.pdbx_description
1 polymer ?
#
loop_
_entity_poly.entity_id
_entity_poly.type
_entity_poly.pdbx_seq_one_letter_code
_entity_poly.pdbx_strand_id
1 'polypeptide(L)'
;MSQPPAARAAGETLTQRQIVTVMVGLMLGMFLASLDQTIVSTSIYTIANDLDGLSLQAWATTAYLITSTVSTPLYGKLSDIFGRRPLYLTAIIIFLAGSLYAGSVHSMTELAIARGVQGLGAGGLLALALTIIGDIVSLKDRAKYQGYFMSVFGISSVLGPVVGGAFAGSANILGFDGWRWVFFINLPIGLAALAVVFLFLHLPAKHVKQKIDYWGAAAITVAIVPLLLVAEQGRSWGWASLNSFLCYGLGVVGVAWFLLAEKRAGDYALIPLRLFRNATFGLSSLLNFIIGIGMFGAIAMLPMYLQLVKGLTPTEAGLMMITFTVGILTGSITAGRTISSSGTYRIFPIMGTAILTAAAIVMGLSLGVDTGLWVPGVIAVFFGMGLGFCMQPLTLAMQVSVPRRDMGVGTSSAAFFRSMGGAVGTAVFISMLFSLAASRIADSMKTAMGSSDYQAVLRDPAVAADPTNAKLYEFFQNGTSNDSLNDTSWLHTANSTLTRPITEGFAYAIDTVMLTAAVLTGIAFLISFALPNKKLSDPKAAPQEPAAVH
;
A
#
# COMPACT_ATOMS: atom_id res chain seq x y z
N MET A 1 4.62 1.11 49.48
CA MET A 1 5.84 1.06 48.66
C MET A 1 5.82 -0.22 47.85
N SER A 2 5.32 -0.18 46.60
CA SER A 2 5.29 -1.30 45.65
C SER A 2 6.68 -1.42 45.01
N GLN A 3 7.31 -2.58 45.16
CA GLN A 3 8.60 -2.88 44.51
C GLN A 3 8.53 -2.66 43.00
N PRO A 4 9.56 -2.07 42.36
CA PRO A 4 9.63 -2.01 40.89
C PRO A 4 9.71 -3.43 40.35
N PRO A 5 9.06 -3.71 39.19
CA PRO A 5 9.08 -5.04 38.56
C PRO A 5 10.52 -5.42 38.22
N ALA A 6 10.97 -6.52 38.82
CA ALA A 6 12.31 -7.08 38.64
C ALA A 6 12.60 -7.28 37.13
N ALA A 7 13.81 -6.90 36.71
CA ALA A 7 14.31 -7.17 35.35
C ALA A 7 14.23 -8.68 35.09
N ARG A 8 13.40 -9.07 34.10
CA ARG A 8 13.18 -10.47 33.74
C ARG A 8 14.45 -11.10 33.21
N ALA A 9 14.73 -12.31 33.68
CA ALA A 9 15.81 -13.15 33.17
C ALA A 9 15.57 -13.51 31.68
N ALA A 10 16.64 -13.55 30.92
CA ALA A 10 16.61 -13.94 29.50
C ALA A 10 16.12 -15.39 29.35
N GLY A 11 14.83 -15.58 29.00
CA GLY A 11 14.23 -16.91 28.82
C GLY A 11 12.73 -17.00 29.14
N GLU A 12 12.14 -16.03 29.84
CA GLU A 12 10.71 -16.06 30.15
C GLU A 12 9.85 -15.74 28.91
N THR A 13 9.01 -16.69 28.51
CA THR A 13 8.00 -16.50 27.47
C THR A 13 6.89 -15.57 27.98
N LEU A 14 6.49 -14.59 27.16
CA LEU A 14 5.37 -13.72 27.48
C LEU A 14 4.10 -14.55 27.71
N THR A 15 3.31 -14.18 28.72
CA THR A 15 1.99 -14.77 28.93
C THR A 15 1.06 -14.40 27.77
N GLN A 16 0.04 -15.23 27.52
CA GLN A 16 -0.95 -14.98 26.45
C GLN A 16 -1.60 -13.59 26.58
N ARG A 17 -1.90 -13.14 27.80
CA ARG A 17 -2.46 -11.79 28.05
C ARG A 17 -1.48 -10.69 27.64
N GLN A 18 -0.19 -10.85 27.94
CA GLN A 18 0.83 -9.87 27.56
C GLN A 18 1.03 -9.82 26.04
N ILE A 19 1.01 -10.98 25.36
CA ILE A 19 1.06 -11.04 23.90
C ILE A 19 -0.12 -10.27 23.30
N VAL A 20 -1.35 -10.51 23.78
CA VAL A 20 -2.54 -9.82 23.28
C VAL A 20 -2.46 -8.31 23.55
N THR A 21 -2.04 -7.87 24.71
CA THR A 21 -1.91 -6.44 25.05
C THR A 21 -0.88 -5.74 24.15
N VAL A 22 0.28 -6.35 23.96
CA VAL A 22 1.31 -5.83 23.04
C VAL A 22 0.76 -5.76 21.61
N MET A 23 0.06 -6.80 21.16
CA MET A 23 -0.56 -6.83 19.83
C MET A 23 -1.55 -5.69 19.63
N VAL A 24 -2.39 -5.39 20.62
CA VAL A 24 -3.33 -4.26 20.54
C VAL A 24 -2.55 -2.95 20.32
N GLY A 25 -1.47 -2.71 21.04
CA GLY A 25 -0.62 -1.53 20.83
C GLY A 25 0.01 -1.47 19.43
N LEU A 26 0.49 -2.61 18.92
CA LEU A 26 1.05 -2.70 17.56
C LEU A 26 -0.03 -2.51 16.50
N MET A 27 -1.22 -3.09 16.70
CA MET A 27 -2.35 -2.93 15.79
C MET A 27 -2.87 -1.49 15.76
N LEU A 28 -2.88 -0.79 16.91
CA LEU A 28 -3.21 0.64 16.96
C LEU A 28 -2.20 1.49 16.17
N GLY A 29 -0.90 1.19 16.26
CA GLY A 29 0.12 1.88 15.46
C GLY A 29 -0.02 1.62 13.95
N MET A 30 -0.32 0.39 13.55
CA MET A 30 -0.61 0.08 12.15
C MET A 30 -1.93 0.72 11.67
N PHE A 31 -2.95 0.70 12.53
CA PHE A 31 -4.23 1.36 12.26
C PHE A 31 -4.03 2.86 12.01
N LEU A 32 -3.23 3.50 12.86
CA LEU A 32 -2.87 4.90 12.73
C LEU A 32 -2.28 5.21 11.33
N ALA A 33 -1.26 4.47 10.91
CA ALA A 33 -0.61 4.69 9.61
C ALA A 33 -1.54 4.37 8.42
N SER A 34 -2.35 3.31 8.52
CA SER A 34 -3.27 2.90 7.44
C SER A 34 -4.49 3.81 7.34
N LEU A 35 -5.06 4.22 8.49
CA LEU A 35 -6.19 5.12 8.54
C LEU A 35 -5.83 6.50 8.00
N ASP A 36 -4.69 7.05 8.44
CA ASP A 36 -4.17 8.34 7.96
C ASP A 36 -4.04 8.37 6.43
N GLN A 37 -3.49 7.32 5.83
CA GLN A 37 -3.35 7.23 4.38
C GLN A 37 -4.70 7.28 3.65
N THR A 38 -5.72 6.59 4.18
CA THR A 38 -7.03 6.50 3.55
C THR A 38 -7.89 7.73 3.81
N ILE A 39 -7.83 8.34 5.00
CA ILE A 39 -8.51 9.59 5.33
C ILE A 39 -7.98 10.73 4.46
N VAL A 40 -6.66 10.87 4.35
CA VAL A 40 -6.05 11.96 3.57
C VAL A 40 -6.38 11.83 2.09
N SER A 41 -6.36 10.61 1.53
CA SER A 41 -6.69 10.40 0.11
C SER A 41 -8.11 10.86 -0.27
N THR A 42 -9.07 10.77 0.65
CA THR A 42 -10.45 11.22 0.43
C THR A 42 -10.65 12.71 0.68
N SER A 43 -9.80 13.33 1.49
CA SER A 43 -9.92 14.74 1.90
C SER A 43 -9.00 15.68 1.12
N ILE A 44 -8.08 15.13 0.33
CA ILE A 44 -6.98 15.90 -0.27
C ILE A 44 -7.45 17.04 -1.19
N TYR A 45 -8.55 16.84 -1.90
CA TYR A 45 -9.12 17.89 -2.75
C TYR A 45 -9.60 19.11 -1.92
N THR A 46 -10.34 18.86 -0.84
CA THR A 46 -10.81 19.91 0.07
C THR A 46 -9.63 20.65 0.70
N ILE A 47 -8.62 19.90 1.17
CA ILE A 47 -7.40 20.45 1.77
C ILE A 47 -6.64 21.33 0.75
N ALA A 48 -6.45 20.83 -0.47
CA ALA A 48 -5.72 21.54 -1.51
C ALA A 48 -6.43 22.79 -1.99
N ASN A 49 -7.78 22.78 -1.98
CA ASN A 49 -8.59 23.95 -2.30
C ASN A 49 -8.52 25.02 -1.19
N ASP A 50 -8.54 24.61 0.08
CA ASP A 50 -8.46 25.53 1.22
C ASP A 50 -7.06 26.16 1.37
N LEU A 51 -6.02 25.45 0.96
CA LEU A 51 -4.63 25.90 0.96
C LEU A 51 -4.18 26.55 -0.37
N ASP A 52 -5.10 26.87 -1.28
CA ASP A 52 -4.85 27.47 -2.61
C ASP A 52 -3.74 26.74 -3.41
N GLY A 53 -3.66 25.42 -3.32
CA GLY A 53 -2.57 24.65 -3.88
C GLY A 53 -2.97 23.37 -4.61
N LEU A 54 -4.06 23.38 -5.40
CA LEU A 54 -4.55 22.22 -6.16
C LEU A 54 -3.48 21.56 -7.06
N SER A 55 -2.59 22.34 -7.67
CA SER A 55 -1.49 21.82 -8.50
C SER A 55 -0.45 21.03 -7.71
N LEU A 56 -0.38 21.21 -6.39
CA LEU A 56 0.59 20.56 -5.50
C LEU A 56 -0.04 19.39 -4.70
N GLN A 57 -1.34 19.09 -4.89
CA GLN A 57 -2.05 18.07 -4.09
C GLN A 57 -1.37 16.70 -4.12
N ALA A 58 -0.81 16.31 -5.27
CA ALA A 58 -0.13 15.04 -5.42
C ALA A 58 1.08 14.91 -4.48
N TRP A 59 1.78 16.01 -4.18
CA TRP A 59 2.96 16.01 -3.32
C TRP A 59 2.69 15.60 -1.88
N ALA A 60 1.48 15.85 -1.37
CA ALA A 60 1.10 15.41 -0.02
C ALA A 60 1.09 13.89 0.11
N THR A 61 0.66 13.16 -0.93
CA THR A 61 0.67 11.69 -0.97
C THR A 61 2.05 11.16 -1.33
N THR A 62 2.69 11.75 -2.34
CA THR A 62 4.01 11.34 -2.84
C THR A 62 5.09 11.44 -1.77
N ALA A 63 5.16 12.56 -1.03
CA ALA A 63 6.15 12.74 0.03
C ALA A 63 6.02 11.67 1.13
N TYR A 64 4.79 11.36 1.54
CA TYR A 64 4.52 10.29 2.51
C TYR A 64 4.96 8.92 1.98
N LEU A 65 4.57 8.58 0.74
CA LEU A 65 4.89 7.28 0.14
C LEU A 65 6.40 7.08 -0.02
N ILE A 66 7.11 8.08 -0.51
CA ILE A 66 8.56 8.05 -0.69
C ILE A 66 9.26 7.84 0.65
N THR A 67 8.96 8.68 1.64
CA THR A 67 9.64 8.61 2.93
C THR A 67 9.30 7.35 3.70
N SER A 68 8.06 6.84 3.64
CA SER A 68 7.69 5.58 4.27
C SER A 68 8.37 4.37 3.61
N THR A 69 8.49 4.37 2.28
CA THR A 69 9.16 3.28 1.55
C THR A 69 10.66 3.24 1.87
N VAL A 70 11.33 4.39 1.86
CA VAL A 70 12.76 4.48 2.17
C VAL A 70 13.05 4.16 3.64
N SER A 71 12.22 4.62 4.58
CA SER A 71 12.44 4.40 6.02
C SER A 71 12.19 2.95 6.44
N THR A 72 11.34 2.21 5.72
CA THR A 72 11.00 0.81 6.05
C THR A 72 12.22 -0.10 6.25
N PRO A 73 13.17 -0.25 5.32
CA PRO A 73 14.35 -1.08 5.52
C PRO A 73 15.29 -0.51 6.59
N LEU A 74 15.34 0.83 6.75
CA LEU A 74 16.14 1.46 7.80
C LEU A 74 15.64 1.05 9.19
N TYR A 75 14.35 1.13 9.45
CA TYR A 75 13.76 0.67 10.71
C TYR A 75 14.01 -0.82 10.95
N GLY A 76 13.92 -1.64 9.90
CA GLY A 76 14.26 -3.06 10.00
C GLY A 76 15.65 -3.29 10.58
N LYS A 77 16.67 -2.71 9.93
CA LYS A 77 18.07 -2.85 10.36
C LYS A 77 18.35 -2.18 11.70
N LEU A 78 17.92 -0.93 11.87
CA LEU A 78 18.13 -0.19 13.12
C LEU A 78 17.49 -0.89 14.32
N SER A 79 16.34 -1.55 14.12
CA SER A 79 15.68 -2.28 15.19
C SER A 79 16.39 -3.57 15.59
N ASP A 80 17.15 -4.17 14.68
CA ASP A 80 18.04 -5.31 14.99
C ASP A 80 19.24 -4.86 15.85
N ILE A 81 19.68 -3.60 15.71
CA ILE A 81 20.83 -3.02 16.41
C ILE A 81 20.42 -2.44 17.77
N PHE A 82 19.43 -1.54 17.78
CA PHE A 82 19.03 -0.75 18.96
C PHE A 82 17.89 -1.39 19.77
N GLY A 83 17.28 -2.44 19.23
CA GLY A 83 16.10 -3.09 19.81
C GLY A 83 14.78 -2.56 19.24
N ARG A 84 13.73 -3.37 19.38
CA ARG A 84 12.41 -3.13 18.78
C ARG A 84 11.65 -1.98 19.43
N ARG A 85 11.63 -1.99 20.78
CA ARG A 85 10.82 -1.05 21.57
C ARG A 85 11.19 0.42 21.31
N PRO A 86 12.46 0.84 21.45
CA PRO A 86 12.82 2.25 21.26
C PRO A 86 12.50 2.71 19.83
N LEU A 87 12.77 1.88 18.82
CA LEU A 87 12.50 2.25 17.41
C LEU A 87 11.00 2.36 17.12
N TYR A 88 10.18 1.49 17.71
CA TYR A 88 8.73 1.57 17.52
C TYR A 88 8.13 2.81 18.19
N LEU A 89 8.57 3.13 19.42
CA LEU A 89 8.19 4.36 20.10
C LEU A 89 8.63 5.62 19.33
N THR A 90 9.85 5.63 18.81
CA THR A 90 10.35 6.71 17.93
C THR A 90 9.50 6.87 16.68
N ALA A 91 9.11 5.76 16.05
CA ALA A 91 8.25 5.78 14.87
C ALA A 91 6.87 6.41 15.17
N ILE A 92 6.24 6.05 16.31
CA ILE A 92 4.98 6.68 16.76
C ILE A 92 5.18 8.18 16.98
N ILE A 93 6.24 8.57 17.70
CA ILE A 93 6.50 9.98 18.02
C ILE A 93 6.72 10.80 16.75
N ILE A 94 7.52 10.32 15.80
CA ILE A 94 7.76 11.00 14.52
C ILE A 94 6.45 11.13 13.75
N PHE A 95 5.63 10.07 13.71
CA PHE A 95 4.34 10.10 13.04
C PHE A 95 3.40 11.13 13.65
N LEU A 96 3.29 11.18 14.99
CA LEU A 96 2.45 12.14 15.71
C LEU A 96 2.93 13.59 15.53
N ALA A 97 4.25 13.80 15.56
CA ALA A 97 4.84 15.12 15.31
C ALA A 97 4.49 15.61 13.89
N GLY A 98 4.61 14.72 12.88
CA GLY A 98 4.19 15.01 11.52
C GLY A 98 2.68 15.27 11.40
N SER A 99 1.83 14.52 12.14
CA SER A 99 0.39 14.74 12.18
C SER A 99 0.03 16.09 12.78
N LEU A 100 0.66 16.44 13.90
CA LEU A 100 0.44 17.74 14.54
C LEU A 100 0.85 18.90 13.62
N TYR A 101 1.99 18.74 12.96
CA TYR A 101 2.45 19.71 11.96
C TYR A 101 1.49 19.80 10.77
N ALA A 102 1.04 18.67 10.20
CA ALA A 102 0.10 18.64 9.09
C ALA A 102 -1.26 19.31 9.41
N GLY A 103 -1.74 19.17 10.65
CA GLY A 103 -2.96 19.84 11.10
C GLY A 103 -2.82 21.36 11.33
N SER A 104 -1.59 21.89 11.35
CA SER A 104 -1.29 23.32 11.61
C SER A 104 -0.69 24.08 10.43
N VAL A 105 -0.61 23.46 9.25
CA VAL A 105 -0.02 24.08 8.04
C VAL A 105 -0.92 25.16 7.44
N HIS A 106 -0.30 26.07 6.66
CA HIS A 106 -0.95 27.16 5.94
C HIS A 106 -0.67 27.14 4.43
N SER A 107 0.06 26.14 3.94
CA SER A 107 0.34 25.95 2.51
C SER A 107 0.47 24.47 2.14
N MET A 108 0.22 24.15 0.86
CA MET A 108 0.42 22.78 0.35
C MET A 108 1.88 22.32 0.41
N THR A 109 2.84 23.21 0.30
CA THR A 109 4.27 22.89 0.45
C THR A 109 4.59 22.45 1.88
N GLU A 110 4.08 23.19 2.88
CA GLU A 110 4.22 22.79 4.28
C GLU A 110 3.54 21.45 4.55
N LEU A 111 2.35 21.24 3.97
CA LEU A 111 1.66 19.94 4.08
C LEU A 111 2.50 18.81 3.49
N ALA A 112 3.11 18.98 2.32
CA ALA A 112 3.99 17.97 1.73
C ALA A 112 5.19 17.64 2.63
N ILE A 113 5.81 18.65 3.26
CA ILE A 113 6.90 18.45 4.24
C ILE A 113 6.39 17.68 5.45
N ALA A 114 5.25 18.09 6.02
CA ALA A 114 4.63 17.42 7.18
C ALA A 114 4.31 15.95 6.86
N ARG A 115 3.77 15.68 5.66
CA ARG A 115 3.50 14.34 5.14
C ARG A 115 4.78 13.53 4.98
N GLY A 116 5.87 14.15 4.54
CA GLY A 116 7.20 13.53 4.50
C GLY A 116 7.66 13.09 5.89
N VAL A 117 7.47 13.92 6.91
CA VAL A 117 7.79 13.58 8.31
C VAL A 117 6.90 12.43 8.81
N GLN A 118 5.59 12.47 8.55
CA GLN A 118 4.68 11.36 8.89
C GLN A 118 5.10 10.05 8.23
N GLY A 119 5.47 10.09 6.94
CA GLY A 119 5.92 8.92 6.21
C GLY A 119 7.15 8.26 6.81
N LEU A 120 8.12 9.06 7.33
CA LEU A 120 9.26 8.50 8.08
C LEU A 120 8.80 7.66 9.28
N GLY A 121 7.78 8.10 10.02
CA GLY A 121 7.19 7.32 11.12
C GLY A 121 6.43 6.09 10.62
N ALA A 122 5.61 6.24 9.58
CA ALA A 122 4.74 5.20 9.04
C ALA A 122 5.51 3.96 8.57
N GLY A 123 6.67 4.12 7.91
CA GLY A 123 7.52 3.02 7.50
C GLY A 123 7.98 2.15 8.68
N GLY A 124 8.26 2.79 9.83
CA GLY A 124 8.57 2.09 11.08
C GLY A 124 7.36 1.37 11.67
N LEU A 125 6.18 2.01 11.71
CA LEU A 125 4.97 1.43 12.29
C LEU A 125 4.55 0.15 11.57
N LEU A 126 4.60 0.12 10.24
CA LEU A 126 4.20 -1.03 9.44
C LEU A 126 5.22 -2.18 9.51
N ALA A 127 6.51 -1.88 9.38
CA ALA A 127 7.55 -2.90 9.33
C ALA A 127 7.83 -3.51 10.70
N LEU A 128 7.96 -2.68 11.75
CA LEU A 128 8.33 -3.15 13.09
C LEU A 128 7.20 -3.90 13.77
N ALA A 129 5.93 -3.57 13.52
CA ALA A 129 4.81 -4.30 14.07
C ALA A 129 4.89 -5.79 13.72
N LEU A 130 5.12 -6.11 12.43
CA LEU A 130 5.27 -7.49 11.96
C LEU A 130 6.58 -8.14 12.46
N THR A 131 7.63 -7.35 12.62
CA THR A 131 8.91 -7.83 13.15
C THR A 131 8.78 -8.21 14.62
N ILE A 132 8.15 -7.36 15.43
CA ILE A 132 7.94 -7.58 16.88
C ILE A 132 7.11 -8.85 17.11
N ILE A 133 6.05 -9.06 16.32
CA ILE A 133 5.29 -10.33 16.36
C ILE A 133 6.20 -11.51 16.08
N GLY A 134 7.08 -11.39 15.07
CA GLY A 134 8.07 -12.41 14.77
C GLY A 134 8.97 -12.76 15.94
N ASP A 135 9.23 -11.81 16.86
CA ASP A 135 10.07 -12.02 18.04
C ASP A 135 9.30 -12.58 19.24
N ILE A 136 8.00 -12.22 19.43
CA ILE A 136 7.22 -12.58 20.63
C ILE A 136 6.34 -13.80 20.47
N VAL A 137 6.05 -14.21 19.22
CA VAL A 137 5.13 -15.31 18.90
C VAL A 137 5.89 -16.50 18.31
N SER A 138 5.43 -17.73 18.64
CA SER A 138 5.99 -18.96 18.06
C SER A 138 5.87 -18.99 16.54
N LEU A 139 6.78 -19.67 15.84
CA LEU A 139 6.76 -19.77 14.37
C LEU A 139 5.43 -20.26 13.82
N LYS A 140 4.78 -21.22 14.50
CA LYS A 140 3.48 -21.75 14.11
C LYS A 140 2.36 -20.74 14.23
N ASP A 141 2.39 -19.93 15.30
CA ASP A 141 1.31 -18.98 15.59
C ASP A 141 1.46 -17.65 14.85
N ARG A 142 2.65 -17.32 14.34
CA ARG A 142 2.92 -16.06 13.62
C ARG A 142 1.92 -15.82 12.50
N ALA A 143 1.68 -16.81 11.67
CA ALA A 143 0.77 -16.70 10.54
C ALA A 143 -0.65 -16.34 10.99
N LYS A 144 -1.15 -16.92 12.10
CA LYS A 144 -2.45 -16.60 12.70
C LYS A 144 -2.50 -15.15 13.16
N TYR A 145 -1.51 -14.70 13.91
CA TYR A 145 -1.49 -13.35 14.45
C TYR A 145 -1.26 -12.30 13.35
N GLN A 146 -0.42 -12.58 12.36
CA GLN A 146 -0.26 -11.71 11.19
C GLN A 146 -1.56 -11.56 10.40
N GLY A 147 -2.43 -12.60 10.35
CA GLY A 147 -3.76 -12.49 9.78
C GLY A 147 -4.63 -11.42 10.43
N TYR A 148 -4.57 -11.26 11.75
CA TYR A 148 -5.30 -10.20 12.46
C TYR A 148 -4.78 -8.79 12.11
N PHE A 149 -3.51 -8.63 11.78
CA PHE A 149 -2.95 -7.35 11.34
C PHE A 149 -3.53 -6.90 9.99
N MET A 150 -3.87 -7.85 9.13
CA MET A 150 -4.53 -7.51 7.87
C MET A 150 -5.96 -6.98 8.06
N SER A 151 -6.63 -7.37 9.16
CA SER A 151 -7.94 -6.81 9.52
C SER A 151 -7.88 -5.30 9.73
N VAL A 152 -6.76 -4.82 10.25
CA VAL A 152 -6.52 -3.38 10.49
C VAL A 152 -6.56 -2.60 9.18
N PHE A 153 -5.90 -3.10 8.13
CA PHE A 153 -5.95 -2.49 6.80
C PHE A 153 -7.37 -2.43 6.24
N GLY A 154 -8.11 -3.53 6.40
CA GLY A 154 -9.48 -3.61 5.95
C GLY A 154 -10.41 -2.62 6.67
N ILE A 155 -10.29 -2.52 7.98
CA ILE A 155 -11.08 -1.57 8.78
C ILE A 155 -10.72 -0.14 8.39
N SER A 156 -9.44 0.17 8.22
CA SER A 156 -8.97 1.49 7.83
C SER A 156 -9.47 1.91 6.44
N SER A 157 -9.54 0.97 5.47
CA SER A 157 -10.00 1.28 4.12
C SER A 157 -11.49 1.63 4.05
N VAL A 158 -12.28 1.16 5.02
CA VAL A 158 -13.71 1.51 5.16
C VAL A 158 -13.90 2.77 5.98
N LEU A 159 -13.23 2.87 7.12
CA LEU A 159 -13.37 4.03 8.02
C LEU A 159 -12.76 5.30 7.44
N GLY A 160 -11.69 5.18 6.64
CA GLY A 160 -10.99 6.31 6.05
C GLY A 160 -11.91 7.25 5.25
N PRO A 161 -12.58 6.76 4.19
CA PRO A 161 -13.51 7.57 3.41
C PRO A 161 -14.67 8.16 4.22
N VAL A 162 -15.22 7.39 5.18
CA VAL A 162 -16.34 7.85 6.02
C VAL A 162 -15.90 8.98 6.95
N VAL A 163 -14.80 8.77 7.67
CA VAL A 163 -14.29 9.76 8.64
C VAL A 163 -13.67 10.95 7.90
N GLY A 164 -12.92 10.70 6.82
CA GLY A 164 -12.33 11.75 5.99
C GLY A 164 -13.37 12.64 5.33
N GLY A 165 -14.41 12.03 4.76
CA GLY A 165 -15.52 12.77 4.17
C GLY A 165 -16.31 13.60 5.20
N ALA A 166 -16.56 13.04 6.40
CA ALA A 166 -17.23 13.75 7.48
C ALA A 166 -16.43 14.98 7.96
N PHE A 167 -15.12 14.84 8.13
CA PHE A 167 -14.27 15.96 8.53
C PHE A 167 -14.09 16.99 7.42
N ALA A 168 -13.76 16.56 6.20
CA ALA A 168 -13.57 17.45 5.07
C ALA A 168 -14.86 18.19 4.65
N GLY A 169 -16.04 17.59 4.88
CA GLY A 169 -17.33 18.19 4.62
C GLY A 169 -17.79 19.18 5.69
N SER A 170 -17.11 19.27 6.85
CA SER A 170 -17.46 20.17 7.94
C SER A 170 -16.68 21.48 7.83
N ALA A 171 -17.35 22.62 7.85
CA ALA A 171 -16.69 23.92 7.73
C ALA A 171 -15.77 24.21 8.93
N ASN A 172 -16.25 23.96 10.15
CA ASN A 172 -15.49 24.19 11.40
C ASN A 172 -15.85 23.15 12.45
N ILE A 173 -14.82 22.62 13.16
CA ILE A 173 -14.96 21.70 14.28
C ILE A 173 -14.07 22.22 15.42
N LEU A 174 -14.65 22.58 16.54
CA LEU A 174 -13.95 23.08 17.73
C LEU A 174 -12.98 24.25 17.47
N GLY A 175 -13.34 25.15 16.54
CA GLY A 175 -12.54 26.33 16.22
C GLY A 175 -11.46 26.15 15.15
N PHE A 176 -11.34 24.95 14.57
CA PHE A 176 -10.44 24.64 13.46
C PHE A 176 -11.23 24.24 12.21
N ASP A 177 -10.65 24.46 11.03
CA ASP A 177 -11.20 23.97 9.77
C ASP A 177 -11.40 22.46 9.85
N GLY A 178 -12.53 21.97 9.37
CA GLY A 178 -12.92 20.56 9.55
C GLY A 178 -11.87 19.58 9.02
N TRP A 179 -11.21 19.88 7.90
CA TRP A 179 -10.18 19.03 7.31
C TRP A 179 -8.93 18.88 8.21
N ARG A 180 -8.62 19.83 9.11
CA ARG A 180 -7.48 19.71 10.03
C ARG A 180 -7.63 18.53 10.99
N TRP A 181 -8.88 18.15 11.29
CA TRP A 181 -9.20 17.00 12.11
C TRP A 181 -8.84 15.65 11.47
N VAL A 182 -8.66 15.63 10.15
CA VAL A 182 -8.08 14.47 9.44
C VAL A 182 -6.71 14.10 10.02
N PHE A 183 -5.95 15.09 10.47
CA PHE A 183 -4.63 14.89 11.09
C PHE A 183 -4.70 14.82 12.62
N PHE A 184 -5.52 15.65 13.25
CA PHE A 184 -5.63 15.67 14.72
C PHE A 184 -6.22 14.39 15.31
N ILE A 185 -7.05 13.64 14.58
CA ILE A 185 -7.58 12.34 15.01
C ILE A 185 -6.46 11.32 15.27
N ASN A 186 -5.31 11.49 14.64
CA ASN A 186 -4.15 10.64 14.84
C ASN A 186 -3.56 10.78 16.26
N LEU A 187 -3.72 11.95 16.92
CA LEU A 187 -3.13 12.20 18.23
C LEU A 187 -3.70 11.28 19.32
N PRO A 188 -5.02 11.20 19.56
CA PRO A 188 -5.56 10.32 20.59
C PRO A 188 -5.26 8.84 20.30
N ILE A 189 -5.33 8.40 19.05
CA ILE A 189 -5.04 7.02 18.65
C ILE A 189 -3.56 6.70 18.87
N GLY A 190 -2.67 7.58 18.43
CA GLY A 190 -1.23 7.39 18.56
C GLY A 190 -0.73 7.51 20.00
N LEU A 191 -1.31 8.39 20.81
CA LEU A 191 -1.00 8.46 22.25
C LEU A 191 -1.45 7.19 22.98
N ALA A 192 -2.61 6.62 22.62
CA ALA A 192 -3.03 5.33 23.15
C ALA A 192 -2.05 4.21 22.73
N ALA A 193 -1.65 4.15 21.45
CA ALA A 193 -0.65 3.20 20.98
C ALA A 193 0.70 3.38 21.71
N LEU A 194 1.16 4.62 21.87
CA LEU A 194 2.39 4.97 22.57
C LEU A 194 2.35 4.49 24.03
N ALA A 195 1.24 4.77 24.75
CA ALA A 195 1.06 4.36 26.12
C ALA A 195 1.08 2.83 26.27
N VAL A 196 0.33 2.11 25.43
CA VAL A 196 0.29 0.64 25.48
C VAL A 196 1.67 0.05 25.20
N VAL A 197 2.36 0.52 24.15
CA VAL A 197 3.69 0.02 23.80
C VAL A 197 4.72 0.38 24.87
N PHE A 198 4.68 1.59 25.41
CA PHE A 198 5.58 2.03 26.47
C PHE A 198 5.40 1.20 27.75
N LEU A 199 4.16 0.93 28.14
CA LEU A 199 3.86 0.21 29.39
C LEU A 199 4.06 -1.31 29.28
N PHE A 200 3.76 -1.90 28.13
CA PHE A 200 3.65 -3.36 28.02
C PHE A 200 4.70 -4.02 27.13
N LEU A 201 5.33 -3.30 26.17
CA LEU A 201 6.36 -3.89 25.32
C LEU A 201 7.72 -3.87 26.02
N HIS A 202 8.02 -4.92 26.78
CA HIS A 202 9.31 -5.13 27.43
C HIS A 202 10.02 -6.30 26.74
N LEU A 203 10.78 -5.99 25.69
CA LEU A 203 11.67 -6.96 25.05
C LEU A 203 13.10 -6.74 25.54
N PRO A 204 13.85 -7.82 25.86
CA PRO A 204 15.24 -7.68 26.22
C PRO A 204 16.02 -7.07 25.05
N ALA A 205 16.58 -5.90 25.29
CA ALA A 205 17.41 -5.23 24.30
C ALA A 205 18.73 -6.00 24.15
N LYS A 206 18.85 -6.79 23.11
CA LYS A 206 20.15 -7.32 22.69
C LYS A 206 20.86 -6.22 21.94
N HIS A 207 21.60 -5.37 22.66
CA HIS A 207 22.50 -4.40 22.04
C HIS A 207 23.62 -5.18 21.33
N VAL A 208 23.46 -5.40 20.06
CA VAL A 208 24.56 -5.91 19.24
C VAL A 208 25.35 -4.69 18.77
N LYS A 209 26.62 -4.56 19.21
CA LYS A 209 27.52 -3.52 18.72
C LYS A 209 27.79 -3.76 17.22
N GLN A 210 26.90 -3.27 16.36
CA GLN A 210 27.09 -3.27 14.90
C GLN A 210 27.24 -1.83 14.41
N LYS A 211 28.06 -1.66 13.37
CA LYS A 211 28.17 -0.37 12.66
C LYS A 211 26.90 -0.14 11.85
N ILE A 212 26.46 1.11 11.76
CA ILE A 212 25.34 1.52 10.90
C ILE A 212 25.87 1.73 9.49
N ASP A 213 25.19 1.19 8.50
CA ASP A 213 25.50 1.38 7.08
C ASP A 213 24.87 2.69 6.56
N TYR A 214 25.54 3.81 6.85
CA TYR A 214 25.09 5.12 6.35
C TYR A 214 25.17 5.23 4.83
N TRP A 215 26.17 4.56 4.20
CA TRP A 215 26.34 4.58 2.77
C TRP A 215 25.26 3.76 2.04
N GLY A 216 24.89 2.61 2.58
CA GLY A 216 23.74 1.85 2.07
C GLY A 216 22.43 2.61 2.24
N ALA A 217 22.23 3.29 3.39
CA ALA A 217 21.05 4.13 3.65
C ALA A 217 20.96 5.32 2.67
N ALA A 218 22.07 6.01 2.40
CA ALA A 218 22.11 7.10 1.42
C ALA A 218 21.88 6.56 -0.01
N ALA A 219 22.54 5.46 -0.36
CA ALA A 219 22.45 4.88 -1.68
C ALA A 219 21.04 4.35 -2.01
N ILE A 220 20.34 3.69 -1.07
CA ILE A 220 18.97 3.23 -1.29
C ILE A 220 18.01 4.43 -1.46
N THR A 221 18.25 5.53 -0.74
CA THR A 221 17.49 6.77 -0.90
C THR A 221 17.67 7.34 -2.31
N VAL A 222 18.91 7.48 -2.77
CA VAL A 222 19.23 7.98 -4.13
C VAL A 222 18.72 7.01 -5.21
N ALA A 223 18.66 5.71 -4.94
CA ALA A 223 18.11 4.72 -5.86
C ALA A 223 16.59 4.84 -5.99
N ILE A 224 15.88 4.94 -4.86
CA ILE A 224 14.43 4.76 -4.82
C ILE A 224 13.68 6.09 -5.01
N VAL A 225 14.15 7.19 -4.41
CA VAL A 225 13.44 8.47 -4.46
C VAL A 225 13.22 8.95 -5.90
N PRO A 226 14.23 9.01 -6.79
CA PRO A 226 14.01 9.43 -8.17
C PRO A 226 13.09 8.51 -8.95
N LEU A 227 13.18 7.18 -8.74
CA LEU A 227 12.31 6.21 -9.39
C LEU A 227 10.86 6.35 -8.94
N LEU A 228 10.62 6.57 -7.65
CA LEU A 228 9.27 6.83 -7.14
C LEU A 228 8.73 8.18 -7.60
N LEU A 229 9.58 9.21 -7.68
CA LEU A 229 9.21 10.52 -8.23
C LEU A 229 8.74 10.41 -9.68
N VAL A 230 9.49 9.71 -10.52
CA VAL A 230 9.08 9.50 -11.91
C VAL A 230 7.84 8.61 -12.00
N ALA A 231 7.73 7.61 -11.14
CA ALA A 231 6.53 6.77 -11.09
C ALA A 231 5.27 7.61 -10.81
N GLU A 232 5.34 8.55 -9.89
CA GLU A 232 4.22 9.40 -9.47
C GLU A 232 3.98 10.59 -10.41
N GLN A 233 5.07 11.26 -10.83
CA GLN A 233 5.01 12.51 -11.59
C GLN A 233 5.23 12.34 -13.11
N GLY A 234 5.60 11.17 -13.57
CA GLY A 234 5.97 10.92 -14.97
C GLY A 234 4.85 11.23 -15.96
N ARG A 235 3.58 11.11 -15.53
CA ARG A 235 2.43 11.51 -16.35
C ARG A 235 2.38 13.03 -16.54
N SER A 236 2.61 13.82 -15.49
CA SER A 236 2.55 15.28 -15.54
C SER A 236 3.81 15.91 -16.16
N TRP A 237 4.98 15.33 -15.91
CA TRP A 237 6.24 15.80 -16.49
C TRP A 237 6.45 15.35 -17.94
N GLY A 238 5.80 14.23 -18.33
CA GLY A 238 6.09 13.46 -19.53
C GLY A 238 7.15 12.38 -19.27
N TRP A 239 6.81 11.13 -19.59
CA TRP A 239 7.71 9.98 -19.36
C TRP A 239 9.05 10.08 -20.10
N ALA A 240 9.11 10.82 -21.21
CA ALA A 240 10.32 11.08 -22.00
C ALA A 240 10.87 12.49 -21.79
N SER A 241 10.49 13.19 -20.73
CA SER A 241 11.02 14.52 -20.40
C SER A 241 12.45 14.45 -19.83
N LEU A 242 13.16 15.57 -19.87
CA LEU A 242 14.48 15.67 -19.26
C LEU A 242 14.46 15.31 -17.76
N ASN A 243 13.43 15.78 -17.04
CA ASN A 243 13.27 15.48 -15.61
C ASN A 243 13.12 13.96 -15.38
N SER A 244 12.33 13.27 -16.21
CA SER A 244 12.16 11.82 -16.13
C SER A 244 13.48 11.09 -16.43
N PHE A 245 14.20 11.49 -17.48
CA PHE A 245 15.50 10.88 -17.80
C PHE A 245 16.55 11.12 -16.71
N LEU A 246 16.60 12.31 -16.11
CA LEU A 246 17.48 12.58 -14.95
C LEU A 246 17.14 11.66 -13.78
N CYS A 247 15.86 11.48 -13.48
CA CYS A 247 15.42 10.58 -12.41
C CYS A 247 15.75 9.12 -12.73
N TYR A 248 15.57 8.64 -13.97
CA TYR A 248 15.99 7.30 -14.37
C TYR A 248 17.50 7.12 -14.21
N GLY A 249 18.29 8.10 -14.67
CA GLY A 249 19.76 8.07 -14.54
C GLY A 249 20.21 8.03 -13.08
N LEU A 250 19.65 8.92 -12.24
CA LEU A 250 19.93 8.94 -10.80
C LEU A 250 19.51 7.62 -10.13
N GLY A 251 18.35 7.07 -10.49
CA GLY A 251 17.88 5.79 -9.99
C GLY A 251 18.85 4.64 -10.31
N VAL A 252 19.29 4.54 -11.57
CA VAL A 252 20.26 3.52 -12.01
C VAL A 252 21.61 3.69 -11.29
N VAL A 253 22.12 4.91 -11.20
CA VAL A 253 23.37 5.21 -10.46
C VAL A 253 23.20 4.87 -8.98
N GLY A 254 22.06 5.22 -8.38
CA GLY A 254 21.73 4.90 -6.99
C GLY A 254 21.69 3.40 -6.75
N VAL A 255 21.07 2.61 -7.63
CA VAL A 255 21.05 1.13 -7.53
C VAL A 255 22.47 0.57 -7.63
N ALA A 256 23.27 1.03 -8.59
CA ALA A 256 24.65 0.59 -8.71
C ALA A 256 25.47 0.93 -7.45
N TRP A 257 25.31 2.15 -6.95
CA TRP A 257 25.94 2.58 -5.69
C TRP A 257 25.47 1.75 -4.51
N PHE A 258 24.17 1.47 -4.41
CA PHE A 258 23.60 0.62 -3.36
C PHE A 258 24.24 -0.78 -3.37
N LEU A 259 24.30 -1.44 -4.52
CA LEU A 259 24.92 -2.76 -4.65
C LEU A 259 26.40 -2.75 -4.25
N LEU A 260 27.13 -1.68 -4.59
CA LEU A 260 28.54 -1.52 -4.20
C LEU A 260 28.68 -1.26 -2.69
N ALA A 261 27.81 -0.42 -2.11
CA ALA A 261 27.82 -0.14 -0.68
C ALA A 261 27.51 -1.40 0.13
N GLU A 262 26.45 -2.14 -0.22
CA GLU A 262 26.06 -3.40 0.41
C GLU A 262 27.18 -4.48 0.33
N LYS A 263 27.85 -4.56 -0.84
CA LYS A 263 28.98 -5.47 -1.01
C LYS A 263 30.17 -5.11 -0.10
N ARG A 264 30.41 -3.79 0.10
CA ARG A 264 31.48 -3.31 0.99
C ARG A 264 31.11 -3.44 2.47
N ALA A 265 29.85 -3.18 2.81
CA ALA A 265 29.35 -3.27 4.18
C ALA A 265 29.24 -4.72 4.68
N GLY A 266 29.02 -5.68 3.81
CA GLY A 266 28.98 -7.12 4.14
C GLY A 266 27.91 -7.44 5.20
N ASP A 267 28.33 -7.84 6.40
CA ASP A 267 27.42 -8.19 7.51
C ASP A 267 26.74 -6.96 8.14
N TYR A 268 27.30 -5.76 7.96
CA TYR A 268 26.70 -4.51 8.44
C TYR A 268 25.70 -3.90 7.46
N ALA A 269 25.62 -4.43 6.26
CA ALA A 269 24.78 -3.97 5.18
C ALA A 269 23.31 -3.80 5.60
N LEU A 270 22.63 -2.84 4.96
CA LEU A 270 21.23 -2.55 5.22
C LEU A 270 20.33 -3.74 4.81
N ILE A 271 20.57 -4.28 3.61
CA ILE A 271 19.96 -5.52 3.10
C ILE A 271 21.10 -6.43 2.62
N PRO A 272 21.74 -7.23 3.50
CA PRO A 272 22.90 -8.01 3.15
C PRO A 272 22.70 -8.88 1.91
N LEU A 273 23.51 -8.68 0.86
CA LEU A 273 23.40 -9.42 -0.41
C LEU A 273 23.49 -10.94 -0.24
N ARG A 274 24.13 -11.42 0.86
CA ARG A 274 24.15 -12.85 1.22
C ARG A 274 22.76 -13.46 1.40
N LEU A 275 21.75 -12.65 1.78
CA LEU A 275 20.38 -13.13 1.97
C LEU A 275 19.75 -13.56 0.64
N PHE A 276 20.11 -12.91 -0.47
CA PHE A 276 19.63 -13.28 -1.81
C PHE A 276 20.22 -14.59 -2.34
N ARG A 277 21.29 -15.09 -1.74
CA ARG A 277 21.77 -16.45 -2.03
C ARG A 277 20.81 -17.53 -1.52
N ASN A 278 19.95 -17.20 -0.57
CA ASN A 278 18.86 -18.09 -0.16
C ASN A 278 17.70 -17.93 -1.16
N ALA A 279 17.41 -18.99 -1.91
CA ALA A 279 16.34 -18.99 -2.91
C ALA A 279 14.98 -18.58 -2.34
N THR A 280 14.66 -18.96 -1.09
CA THR A 280 13.41 -18.56 -0.43
C THR A 280 13.34 -17.05 -0.26
N PHE A 281 14.43 -16.40 0.17
CA PHE A 281 14.49 -14.96 0.33
C PHE A 281 14.36 -14.23 -1.01
N GLY A 282 15.18 -14.62 -2.01
CA GLY A 282 15.18 -13.98 -3.33
C GLY A 282 13.84 -14.11 -4.06
N LEU A 283 13.28 -15.33 -4.09
CA LEU A 283 11.98 -15.59 -4.73
C LEU A 283 10.84 -14.87 -3.99
N SER A 284 10.84 -14.85 -2.66
CA SER A 284 9.82 -14.14 -1.89
C SER A 284 9.92 -12.62 -2.06
N SER A 285 11.13 -12.06 -2.22
CA SER A 285 11.33 -10.64 -2.54
C SER A 285 10.73 -10.28 -3.90
N LEU A 286 11.02 -11.08 -4.92
CA LEU A 286 10.47 -10.91 -6.27
C LEU A 286 8.94 -11.07 -6.29
N LEU A 287 8.41 -12.07 -5.61
CA LEU A 287 6.97 -12.28 -5.49
C LEU A 287 6.29 -11.12 -4.76
N ASN A 288 6.87 -10.61 -3.65
CA ASN A 288 6.34 -9.43 -2.97
C ASN A 288 6.30 -8.20 -3.88
N PHE A 289 7.32 -8.01 -4.73
CA PHE A 289 7.34 -6.92 -5.70
C PHE A 289 6.23 -7.06 -6.75
N ILE A 290 6.09 -8.22 -7.39
CA ILE A 290 5.07 -8.45 -8.42
C ILE A 290 3.66 -8.38 -7.83
N ILE A 291 3.45 -8.98 -6.65
CA ILE A 291 2.16 -8.93 -5.94
C ILE A 291 1.85 -7.49 -5.51
N GLY A 292 2.88 -6.71 -5.13
CA GLY A 292 2.74 -5.28 -4.88
C GLY A 292 2.17 -4.54 -6.09
N ILE A 293 2.70 -4.77 -7.29
CA ILE A 293 2.17 -4.22 -8.54
C ILE A 293 0.68 -4.56 -8.69
N GLY A 294 0.32 -5.83 -8.59
CA GLY A 294 -1.07 -6.29 -8.73
C GLY A 294 -2.01 -5.73 -7.66
N MET A 295 -1.56 -5.71 -6.41
CA MET A 295 -2.34 -5.23 -5.27
C MET A 295 -2.75 -3.76 -5.41
N PHE A 296 -1.79 -2.88 -5.60
CA PHE A 296 -2.07 -1.44 -5.72
C PHE A 296 -2.78 -1.11 -7.03
N GLY A 297 -2.51 -1.89 -8.09
CA GLY A 297 -3.28 -1.81 -9.33
C GLY A 297 -4.76 -2.07 -9.10
N ALA A 298 -5.13 -3.15 -8.42
CA ALA A 298 -6.53 -3.46 -8.12
C ALA A 298 -7.17 -2.43 -7.17
N ILE A 299 -6.43 -2.00 -6.13
CA ILE A 299 -6.89 -0.97 -5.18
C ILE A 299 -7.19 0.36 -5.91
N ALA A 300 -6.45 0.70 -6.95
CA ALA A 300 -6.68 1.91 -7.74
C ALA A 300 -7.78 1.70 -8.80
N MET A 301 -7.73 0.60 -9.57
CA MET A 301 -8.59 0.40 -10.73
C MET A 301 -10.05 0.09 -10.38
N LEU A 302 -10.29 -0.67 -9.31
CA LEU A 302 -11.65 -1.04 -8.94
C LEU A 302 -12.52 0.16 -8.53
N PRO A 303 -12.09 1.07 -7.64
CA PRO A 303 -12.84 2.29 -7.37
C PRO A 303 -12.99 3.21 -8.61
N MET A 304 -11.97 3.27 -9.46
CA MET A 304 -12.05 4.05 -10.70
C MET A 304 -13.11 3.49 -11.65
N TYR A 305 -13.19 2.16 -11.81
CA TYR A 305 -14.27 1.52 -12.57
C TYR A 305 -15.66 1.86 -11.99
N LEU A 306 -15.80 1.73 -10.66
CA LEU A 306 -17.07 1.99 -10.00
C LEU A 306 -17.51 3.46 -10.14
N GLN A 307 -16.56 4.40 -10.12
CA GLN A 307 -16.86 5.83 -10.27
C GLN A 307 -16.99 6.25 -11.73
N LEU A 308 -16.01 5.95 -12.59
CA LEU A 308 -15.97 6.43 -13.98
C LEU A 308 -16.95 5.70 -14.91
N VAL A 309 -17.15 4.39 -14.70
CA VAL A 309 -17.99 3.56 -15.59
C VAL A 309 -19.38 3.36 -15.00
N LYS A 310 -19.49 3.09 -13.69
CA LYS A 310 -20.77 2.81 -13.04
C LYS A 310 -21.44 4.03 -12.43
N GLY A 311 -20.77 5.16 -12.34
CA GLY A 311 -21.35 6.40 -11.81
C GLY A 311 -21.61 6.40 -10.31
N LEU A 312 -20.96 5.50 -9.57
CA LEU A 312 -21.09 5.50 -8.12
C LEU A 312 -20.38 6.70 -7.51
N THR A 313 -20.96 7.22 -6.45
CA THR A 313 -20.29 8.23 -5.63
C THR A 313 -19.02 7.65 -5.00
N PRO A 314 -18.02 8.46 -4.63
CA PRO A 314 -16.83 7.99 -3.91
C PRO A 314 -17.16 7.17 -2.66
N THR A 315 -18.23 7.54 -1.95
CA THR A 315 -18.70 6.81 -0.76
C THR A 315 -19.23 5.42 -1.11
N GLU A 316 -20.06 5.30 -2.14
CA GLU A 316 -20.60 4.02 -2.60
C GLU A 316 -19.50 3.10 -3.14
N ALA A 317 -18.56 3.65 -3.92
CA ALA A 317 -17.38 2.93 -4.39
C ALA A 317 -16.52 2.44 -3.22
N GLY A 318 -16.33 3.28 -2.18
CA GLY A 318 -15.66 2.91 -0.94
C GLY A 318 -16.35 1.78 -0.17
N LEU A 319 -17.68 1.80 -0.09
CA LEU A 319 -18.47 0.73 0.52
C LEU A 319 -18.33 -0.60 -0.25
N MET A 320 -18.28 -0.54 -1.58
CA MET A 320 -18.02 -1.73 -2.40
C MET A 320 -16.63 -2.34 -2.11
N MET A 321 -15.63 -1.55 -1.68
CA MET A 321 -14.32 -2.05 -1.28
C MET A 321 -14.35 -2.90 0.02
N ILE A 322 -15.47 -2.91 0.75
CA ILE A 322 -15.68 -3.85 1.86
C ILE A 322 -15.57 -5.29 1.36
N THR A 323 -16.08 -5.60 0.18
CA THR A 323 -16.02 -6.95 -0.40
C THR A 323 -14.56 -7.40 -0.63
N PHE A 324 -13.73 -6.50 -1.13
CA PHE A 324 -12.28 -6.72 -1.27
C PHE A 324 -11.61 -7.00 0.10
N THR A 325 -11.97 -6.21 1.11
CA THR A 325 -11.49 -6.38 2.47
C THR A 325 -11.91 -7.72 3.08
N VAL A 326 -13.16 -8.13 2.92
CA VAL A 326 -13.67 -9.45 3.35
C VAL A 326 -12.85 -10.56 2.69
N GLY A 327 -12.51 -10.43 1.42
CA GLY A 327 -11.62 -11.34 0.71
C GLY A 327 -10.24 -11.44 1.36
N ILE A 328 -9.57 -10.30 1.62
CA ILE A 328 -8.25 -10.27 2.27
C ILE A 328 -8.30 -10.95 3.64
N LEU A 329 -9.31 -10.64 4.45
CA LEU A 329 -9.48 -11.22 5.79
C LEU A 329 -9.67 -12.73 5.73
N THR A 330 -10.58 -13.19 4.87
CA THR A 330 -10.86 -14.62 4.69
C THR A 330 -9.62 -15.36 4.25
N GLY A 331 -8.90 -14.84 3.24
CA GLY A 331 -7.65 -15.42 2.76
C GLY A 331 -6.57 -15.44 3.84
N SER A 332 -6.32 -14.32 4.50
CA SER A 332 -5.26 -14.21 5.52
C SER A 332 -5.52 -15.09 6.74
N ILE A 333 -6.78 -15.13 7.23
CA ILE A 333 -7.14 -15.95 8.40
C ILE A 333 -7.07 -17.44 8.04
N THR A 334 -7.56 -17.83 6.86
CA THR A 334 -7.52 -19.22 6.38
C THR A 334 -6.07 -19.68 6.21
N ALA A 335 -5.23 -18.89 5.53
CA ALA A 335 -3.81 -19.19 5.38
C ALA A 335 -3.13 -19.27 6.75
N GLY A 336 -3.36 -18.30 7.62
CA GLY A 336 -2.75 -18.24 8.94
C GLY A 336 -3.08 -19.46 9.81
N ARG A 337 -4.35 -19.86 9.87
CA ARG A 337 -4.79 -21.04 10.64
C ARG A 337 -4.23 -22.33 10.07
N THR A 338 -4.28 -22.49 8.76
CA THR A 338 -3.81 -23.72 8.11
C THR A 338 -2.28 -23.85 8.19
N ILE A 339 -1.53 -22.77 8.05
CA ILE A 339 -0.08 -22.77 8.23
C ILE A 339 0.27 -23.12 9.68
N SER A 340 -0.44 -22.55 10.64
CA SER A 340 -0.25 -22.85 12.08
C SER A 340 -0.46 -24.33 12.41
N SER A 341 -1.43 -24.99 11.77
CA SER A 341 -1.72 -26.41 11.99
C SER A 341 -0.80 -27.35 11.18
N SER A 342 -0.59 -27.05 9.89
CA SER A 342 0.14 -27.93 8.96
C SER A 342 1.66 -27.73 8.95
N GLY A 343 2.12 -26.53 9.35
CA GLY A 343 3.52 -26.13 9.24
C GLY A 343 3.99 -25.88 7.79
N THR A 344 3.09 -25.85 6.80
CA THR A 344 3.43 -25.63 5.39
C THR A 344 2.88 -24.31 4.89
N TYR A 345 3.72 -23.46 4.27
CA TYR A 345 3.33 -22.15 3.78
C TYR A 345 3.28 -22.05 2.25
N ARG A 346 4.03 -22.91 1.53
CA ARG A 346 4.24 -22.82 0.08
C ARG A 346 2.96 -22.86 -0.75
N ILE A 347 1.98 -23.65 -0.34
CA ILE A 347 0.73 -23.81 -1.08
C ILE A 347 -0.06 -22.49 -1.22
N PHE A 348 0.03 -21.61 -0.22
CA PHE A 348 -0.76 -20.38 -0.19
C PHE A 348 -0.32 -19.34 -1.23
N PRO A 349 1.00 -19.02 -1.41
CA PRO A 349 1.42 -18.17 -2.53
C PRO A 349 1.04 -18.73 -3.90
N ILE A 350 1.07 -20.07 -4.09
CA ILE A 350 0.63 -20.70 -5.34
C ILE A 350 -0.87 -20.50 -5.55
N MET A 351 -1.70 -20.84 -4.56
CA MET A 351 -3.15 -20.64 -4.65
C MET A 351 -3.50 -19.15 -4.78
N GLY A 352 -2.83 -18.30 -4.00
CA GLY A 352 -3.08 -16.86 -3.98
C GLY A 352 -2.79 -16.20 -5.33
N THR A 353 -1.63 -16.50 -5.93
CA THR A 353 -1.29 -15.98 -7.27
C THR A 353 -2.18 -16.55 -8.36
N ALA A 354 -2.60 -17.83 -8.27
CA ALA A 354 -3.59 -18.41 -9.19
C ALA A 354 -4.93 -17.68 -9.11
N ILE A 355 -5.44 -17.42 -7.90
CA ILE A 355 -6.71 -16.70 -7.69
C ILE A 355 -6.59 -15.25 -8.18
N LEU A 356 -5.47 -14.57 -7.89
CA LEU A 356 -5.21 -13.21 -8.38
C LEU A 356 -5.23 -13.15 -9.90
N THR A 357 -4.56 -14.10 -10.55
CA THR A 357 -4.53 -14.19 -12.02
C THR A 357 -5.92 -14.44 -12.59
N ALA A 358 -6.65 -15.42 -12.04
CA ALA A 358 -8.02 -15.71 -12.47
C ALA A 358 -8.96 -14.51 -12.27
N ALA A 359 -8.91 -13.86 -11.09
CA ALA A 359 -9.73 -12.69 -10.80
C ALA A 359 -9.40 -11.51 -11.72
N ALA A 360 -8.11 -11.28 -12.03
CA ALA A 360 -7.69 -10.25 -12.97
C ALA A 360 -8.14 -10.54 -14.41
N ILE A 361 -8.09 -11.80 -14.85
CA ILE A 361 -8.62 -12.23 -16.16
C ILE A 361 -10.13 -12.00 -16.22
N VAL A 362 -10.87 -12.49 -15.21
CA VAL A 362 -12.34 -12.33 -15.18
C VAL A 362 -12.69 -10.85 -15.15
N MET A 363 -11.98 -10.03 -14.37
CA MET A 363 -12.18 -8.59 -14.32
C MET A 363 -11.96 -7.95 -15.70
N GLY A 364 -10.85 -8.27 -16.38
CA GLY A 364 -10.53 -7.72 -17.70
C GLY A 364 -11.35 -8.27 -18.86
N LEU A 365 -12.24 -9.26 -18.64
CA LEU A 365 -13.12 -9.82 -19.69
C LEU A 365 -14.61 -9.55 -19.42
N SER A 366 -14.99 -9.15 -18.20
CA SER A 366 -16.40 -9.08 -17.80
C SER A 366 -16.87 -7.68 -17.36
N LEU A 367 -15.97 -6.71 -17.17
CA LEU A 367 -16.36 -5.38 -16.73
C LEU A 367 -16.71 -4.47 -17.92
N GLY A 368 -18.00 -4.32 -18.18
CA GLY A 368 -18.53 -3.38 -19.17
C GLY A 368 -19.46 -2.34 -18.53
N VAL A 369 -19.97 -1.42 -19.37
CA VAL A 369 -20.93 -0.40 -18.93
C VAL A 369 -22.22 -1.04 -18.39
N ASP A 370 -22.68 -2.12 -19.01
CA ASP A 370 -23.95 -2.80 -18.67
C ASP A 370 -23.77 -3.91 -17.62
N THR A 371 -22.54 -4.19 -17.12
CA THR A 371 -22.28 -5.24 -16.13
C THR A 371 -22.94 -4.91 -14.79
N GLY A 372 -23.67 -5.85 -14.18
CA GLY A 372 -24.31 -5.67 -12.88
C GLY A 372 -23.30 -5.45 -11.76
N LEU A 373 -23.61 -4.60 -10.77
CA LEU A 373 -22.71 -4.22 -9.66
C LEU A 373 -22.29 -5.41 -8.77
N TRP A 374 -23.03 -6.51 -8.76
CA TRP A 374 -22.64 -7.71 -8.02
C TRP A 374 -21.39 -8.40 -8.58
N VAL A 375 -21.13 -8.26 -9.90
CA VAL A 375 -19.97 -8.87 -10.58
C VAL A 375 -18.65 -8.32 -10.06
N PRO A 376 -18.38 -6.99 -10.11
CA PRO A 376 -17.16 -6.44 -9.53
C PRO A 376 -17.04 -6.71 -8.03
N GLY A 377 -18.17 -6.78 -7.29
CA GLY A 377 -18.17 -7.13 -5.87
C GLY A 377 -17.64 -8.56 -5.61
N VAL A 378 -18.12 -9.53 -6.37
CA VAL A 378 -17.65 -10.94 -6.26
C VAL A 378 -16.18 -11.05 -6.68
N ILE A 379 -15.79 -10.41 -7.80
CA ILE A 379 -14.39 -10.41 -8.25
C ILE A 379 -13.48 -9.80 -7.18
N ALA A 380 -13.91 -8.72 -6.53
CA ALA A 380 -13.18 -8.06 -5.46
C ALA A 380 -12.92 -9.01 -4.26
N VAL A 381 -13.91 -9.84 -3.88
CA VAL A 381 -13.71 -10.86 -2.82
C VAL A 381 -12.60 -11.83 -3.19
N PHE A 382 -12.62 -12.38 -4.41
CA PHE A 382 -11.60 -13.33 -4.87
C PHE A 382 -10.23 -12.66 -5.00
N PHE A 383 -10.18 -11.44 -5.52
CA PHE A 383 -8.95 -10.68 -5.64
C PHE A 383 -8.33 -10.42 -4.25
N GLY A 384 -9.15 -9.97 -3.29
CA GLY A 384 -8.74 -9.81 -1.90
C GLY A 384 -8.25 -11.11 -1.26
N MET A 385 -8.97 -12.22 -1.48
CA MET A 385 -8.60 -13.54 -0.96
C MET A 385 -7.24 -14.00 -1.50
N GLY A 386 -6.98 -13.81 -2.79
CA GLY A 386 -5.69 -14.11 -3.41
C GLY A 386 -4.54 -13.31 -2.76
N LEU A 387 -4.75 -12.03 -2.49
CA LEU A 387 -3.79 -11.20 -1.74
C LEU A 387 -3.57 -11.71 -0.32
N GLY A 388 -4.64 -12.05 0.39
CA GLY A 388 -4.57 -12.62 1.73
C GLY A 388 -3.74 -13.90 1.78
N PHE A 389 -3.86 -14.76 0.76
CA PHE A 389 -3.05 -15.98 0.62
C PHE A 389 -1.57 -15.70 0.28
N CYS A 390 -1.24 -14.54 -0.26
CA CYS A 390 0.13 -14.19 -0.62
C CYS A 390 0.87 -13.42 0.48
N MET A 391 0.26 -12.37 1.02
CA MET A 391 0.96 -11.38 1.83
C MET A 391 1.59 -11.95 3.09
N GLN A 392 0.82 -12.72 3.86
CA GLN A 392 1.29 -13.30 5.12
C GLN A 392 2.29 -14.45 4.92
N PRO A 393 1.98 -15.45 4.07
CA PRO A 393 2.90 -16.55 3.84
C PRO A 393 4.24 -16.12 3.26
N LEU A 394 4.29 -15.12 2.38
CA LEU A 394 5.55 -14.60 1.83
C LEU A 394 6.36 -13.83 2.88
N THR A 395 5.72 -13.04 3.72
CA THR A 395 6.40 -12.38 4.86
C THR A 395 6.98 -13.43 5.82
N LEU A 396 6.19 -14.47 6.14
CA LEU A 396 6.65 -15.58 6.96
C LEU A 396 7.81 -16.33 6.30
N ALA A 397 7.73 -16.60 4.99
CA ALA A 397 8.82 -17.25 4.24
C ALA A 397 10.12 -16.46 4.33
N MET A 398 10.07 -15.14 4.22
CA MET A 398 11.24 -14.28 4.41
C MET A 398 11.76 -14.31 5.84
N GLN A 399 10.89 -14.26 6.85
CA GLN A 399 11.28 -14.34 8.26
C GLN A 399 11.98 -15.66 8.61
N VAL A 400 11.52 -16.81 8.06
CA VAL A 400 12.14 -18.12 8.34
C VAL A 400 13.36 -18.41 7.48
N SER A 401 13.59 -17.62 6.45
CA SER A 401 14.77 -17.77 5.55
C SER A 401 16.02 -17.07 6.06
N VAL A 402 15.88 -16.21 7.07
CA VAL A 402 16.98 -15.40 7.62
C VAL A 402 17.31 -15.82 9.05
N PRO A 403 18.57 -15.64 9.50
CA PRO A 403 18.95 -15.83 10.91
C PRO A 403 18.14 -14.87 11.82
N ARG A 404 17.97 -15.25 13.10
CA ARG A 404 17.25 -14.41 14.08
C ARG A 404 17.82 -12.99 14.20
N ARG A 405 19.14 -12.83 14.00
CA ARG A 405 19.82 -11.51 14.03
C ARG A 405 19.40 -10.58 12.89
N ASP A 406 18.89 -11.13 11.78
CA ASP A 406 18.46 -10.38 10.59
C ASP A 406 16.93 -10.40 10.42
N MET A 407 16.17 -10.72 11.48
CA MET A 407 14.71 -10.84 11.44
C MET A 407 14.04 -9.52 11.01
N GLY A 408 14.54 -8.39 11.51
CA GLY A 408 14.07 -7.06 11.12
C GLY A 408 14.29 -6.79 9.65
N VAL A 409 15.49 -7.10 9.15
CA VAL A 409 15.81 -6.99 7.72
C VAL A 409 14.90 -7.88 6.88
N GLY A 410 14.67 -9.14 7.28
CA GLY A 410 13.79 -10.06 6.56
C GLY A 410 12.36 -9.55 6.43
N THR A 411 11.80 -9.04 7.53
CA THR A 411 10.43 -8.52 7.57
C THR A 411 10.29 -7.21 6.81
N SER A 412 11.22 -6.28 7.04
CA SER A 412 11.18 -4.98 6.37
C SER A 412 11.43 -5.08 4.87
N SER A 413 12.27 -6.03 4.42
CA SER A 413 12.46 -6.30 2.99
C SER A 413 11.17 -6.78 2.33
N ALA A 414 10.36 -7.63 2.99
CA ALA A 414 9.05 -8.03 2.45
C ALA A 414 8.13 -6.82 2.22
N ALA A 415 8.03 -5.94 3.21
CA ALA A 415 7.23 -4.71 3.11
C ALA A 415 7.80 -3.74 2.07
N PHE A 416 9.12 -3.57 2.03
CA PHE A 416 9.83 -2.70 1.10
C PHE A 416 9.58 -3.10 -0.37
N PHE A 417 9.83 -4.36 -0.73
CA PHE A 417 9.62 -4.83 -2.11
C PHE A 417 8.16 -4.74 -2.51
N ARG A 418 7.22 -5.01 -1.60
CA ARG A 418 5.79 -4.85 -1.87
C ARG A 418 5.41 -3.40 -2.09
N SER A 419 5.87 -2.46 -1.26
CA SER A 419 5.58 -1.03 -1.41
C SER A 419 6.21 -0.46 -2.68
N MET A 420 7.44 -0.86 -2.99
CA MET A 420 8.11 -0.47 -4.24
C MET A 420 7.35 -0.98 -5.47
N GLY A 421 6.94 -2.26 -5.44
CA GLY A 421 6.09 -2.83 -6.49
C GLY A 421 4.77 -2.07 -6.61
N GLY A 422 4.16 -1.72 -5.48
CA GLY A 422 2.91 -0.96 -5.43
C GLY A 422 3.02 0.41 -6.09
N ALA A 423 4.06 1.16 -5.79
CA ALA A 423 4.30 2.47 -6.39
C ALA A 423 4.48 2.38 -7.92
N VAL A 424 5.31 1.42 -8.37
CA VAL A 424 5.50 1.17 -9.81
C VAL A 424 4.19 0.73 -10.46
N GLY A 425 3.44 -0.19 -9.82
CA GLY A 425 2.18 -0.70 -10.34
C GLY A 425 1.13 0.39 -10.50
N THR A 426 0.92 1.20 -9.47
CA THR A 426 -0.03 2.33 -9.52
C THR A 426 0.32 3.30 -10.65
N ALA A 427 1.59 3.69 -10.76
CA ALA A 427 2.04 4.62 -11.79
C ALA A 427 1.84 4.08 -13.21
N VAL A 428 2.27 2.83 -13.46
CA VAL A 428 2.12 2.18 -14.77
C VAL A 428 0.65 2.01 -15.12
N PHE A 429 -0.17 1.51 -14.20
CA PHE A 429 -1.58 1.23 -14.49
C PHE A 429 -2.43 2.48 -14.68
N ILE A 430 -2.19 3.53 -13.87
CA ILE A 430 -2.89 4.82 -14.07
C ILE A 430 -2.48 5.46 -15.39
N SER A 431 -1.18 5.47 -15.71
CA SER A 431 -0.71 6.01 -17.00
C SER A 431 -1.28 5.24 -18.19
N MET A 432 -1.29 3.91 -18.11
CA MET A 432 -1.87 3.03 -19.12
C MET A 432 -3.38 3.26 -19.28
N LEU A 433 -4.12 3.39 -18.17
CA LEU A 433 -5.55 3.68 -18.16
C LEU A 433 -5.86 4.93 -18.98
N PHE A 434 -5.25 6.06 -18.63
CA PHE A 434 -5.59 7.34 -19.27
C PHE A 434 -5.10 7.41 -20.72
N SER A 435 -3.95 6.80 -21.04
CA SER A 435 -3.44 6.72 -22.40
C SER A 435 -4.36 5.89 -23.30
N LEU A 436 -4.83 4.74 -22.82
CA LEU A 436 -5.76 3.88 -23.56
C LEU A 436 -7.17 4.49 -23.62
N ALA A 437 -7.64 5.10 -22.53
CA ALA A 437 -8.94 5.74 -22.49
C ALA A 437 -9.03 6.85 -23.54
N ALA A 438 -8.03 7.73 -23.65
CA ALA A 438 -8.02 8.82 -24.63
C ALA A 438 -8.20 8.31 -26.06
N SER A 439 -7.45 7.28 -26.46
CA SER A 439 -7.54 6.70 -27.82
C SER A 439 -8.89 5.99 -28.05
N ARG A 440 -9.38 5.23 -27.06
CA ARG A 440 -10.61 4.46 -27.19
C ARG A 440 -11.86 5.32 -27.15
N ILE A 441 -11.88 6.37 -26.32
CA ILE A 441 -12.95 7.36 -26.32
C ILE A 441 -13.06 7.99 -27.71
N ALA A 442 -11.93 8.39 -28.32
CA ALA A 442 -11.94 8.95 -29.67
C ALA A 442 -12.53 7.98 -30.74
N ASP A 443 -12.19 6.70 -30.66
CA ASP A 443 -12.72 5.66 -31.55
C ASP A 443 -14.21 5.39 -31.30
N SER A 444 -14.64 5.27 -30.04
CA SER A 444 -16.03 5.05 -29.64
C SER A 444 -16.90 6.24 -30.02
N MET A 445 -16.40 7.46 -29.89
CA MET A 445 -17.11 8.67 -30.34
C MET A 445 -17.27 8.73 -31.86
N LYS A 446 -16.25 8.36 -32.66
CA LYS A 446 -16.40 8.27 -34.10
C LYS A 446 -17.50 7.28 -34.50
N THR A 447 -17.55 6.13 -33.82
CA THR A 447 -18.57 5.11 -34.07
C THR A 447 -19.96 5.63 -33.68
N ALA A 448 -20.09 6.27 -32.48
CA ALA A 448 -21.34 6.85 -32.02
C ALA A 448 -21.86 7.97 -32.92
N MET A 449 -20.97 8.82 -33.45
CA MET A 449 -21.33 9.87 -34.43
C MET A 449 -21.89 9.31 -35.73
N GLY A 450 -21.63 8.05 -36.06
CA GLY A 450 -22.26 7.35 -37.20
C GLY A 450 -23.68 6.86 -36.90
N SER A 451 -24.13 6.85 -35.63
CA SER A 451 -25.47 6.40 -35.26
C SER A 451 -26.50 7.53 -35.36
N SER A 452 -27.68 7.20 -35.96
CA SER A 452 -28.82 8.14 -36.05
C SER A 452 -29.31 8.61 -34.69
N ASP A 453 -29.36 7.70 -33.73
CA ASP A 453 -29.88 7.96 -32.37
C ASP A 453 -28.97 8.92 -31.58
N TYR A 454 -27.65 8.73 -31.70
CA TYR A 454 -26.66 9.64 -31.10
C TYR A 454 -26.73 11.03 -31.70
N GLN A 455 -26.84 11.10 -33.05
CA GLN A 455 -26.98 12.35 -33.77
C GLN A 455 -28.29 13.09 -33.45
N ALA A 456 -29.39 12.37 -33.23
CA ALA A 456 -30.66 12.95 -32.85
C ALA A 456 -30.57 13.62 -31.44
N VAL A 457 -29.97 12.94 -30.47
CA VAL A 457 -29.76 13.48 -29.12
C VAL A 457 -28.77 14.64 -29.11
N LEU A 458 -27.69 14.55 -29.91
CA LEU A 458 -26.67 15.61 -30.01
C LEU A 458 -27.24 16.92 -30.58
N ARG A 459 -28.24 16.81 -31.50
CA ARG A 459 -28.90 17.97 -32.16
C ARG A 459 -30.14 18.45 -31.41
N ASP A 460 -30.56 17.79 -30.36
CA ASP A 460 -31.72 18.19 -29.57
C ASP A 460 -31.45 19.51 -28.84
N PRO A 461 -32.20 20.61 -29.16
CA PRO A 461 -32.02 21.88 -28.48
C PRO A 461 -32.25 21.83 -26.97
N ALA A 462 -33.11 20.91 -26.47
CA ALA A 462 -33.38 20.72 -25.06
C ALA A 462 -32.15 20.14 -24.34
N VAL A 463 -31.45 19.20 -24.96
CA VAL A 463 -30.21 18.62 -24.45
C VAL A 463 -29.06 19.64 -24.47
N ALA A 464 -28.97 20.44 -25.53
CA ALA A 464 -27.96 21.49 -25.67
C ALA A 464 -28.14 22.64 -24.67
N ALA A 465 -29.39 22.97 -24.31
CA ALA A 465 -29.72 24.04 -23.35
C ALA A 465 -29.59 23.60 -21.88
N ASP A 466 -29.45 22.32 -21.61
CA ASP A 466 -29.34 21.80 -20.24
C ASP A 466 -27.95 22.14 -19.66
N PRO A 467 -27.87 22.92 -18.56
CA PRO A 467 -26.59 23.29 -17.92
C PRO A 467 -25.72 22.09 -17.50
N THR A 468 -26.33 20.93 -17.25
CA THR A 468 -25.60 19.70 -16.87
C THR A 468 -24.72 19.18 -17.98
N ASN A 469 -25.06 19.50 -19.25
CA ASN A 469 -24.31 19.11 -20.44
C ASN A 469 -23.23 20.13 -20.85
N ALA A 470 -23.12 21.28 -20.21
CA ALA A 470 -22.19 22.34 -20.61
C ALA A 470 -20.73 21.83 -20.68
N LYS A 471 -20.25 21.12 -19.65
CA LYS A 471 -18.90 20.54 -19.63
C LYS A 471 -18.71 19.43 -20.65
N LEU A 472 -19.75 18.67 -21.00
CA LEU A 472 -19.72 17.68 -22.07
C LEU A 472 -19.49 18.32 -23.42
N TYR A 473 -20.18 19.44 -23.72
CA TYR A 473 -19.97 20.18 -24.96
C TYR A 473 -18.58 20.84 -25.02
N GLU A 474 -18.07 21.34 -23.89
CA GLU A 474 -16.69 21.82 -23.79
C GLU A 474 -15.68 20.70 -24.08
N PHE A 475 -15.92 19.48 -23.53
CA PHE A 475 -15.12 18.30 -23.84
C PHE A 475 -15.13 17.96 -25.34
N PHE A 476 -16.27 18.08 -26.02
CA PHE A 476 -16.36 17.85 -27.47
C PHE A 476 -15.56 18.88 -28.28
N GLN A 477 -15.47 20.13 -27.81
CA GLN A 477 -14.67 21.17 -28.45
C GLN A 477 -13.17 21.00 -28.21
N ASN A 478 -12.76 20.63 -27.01
CA ASN A 478 -11.36 20.48 -26.61
C ASN A 478 -10.74 19.14 -26.99
N GLY A 479 -11.57 18.15 -27.38
CA GLY A 479 -11.14 16.80 -27.74
C GLY A 479 -10.69 15.95 -26.55
N THR A 480 -10.20 14.74 -26.85
CA THR A 480 -9.77 13.73 -25.86
C THR A 480 -8.33 13.94 -25.40
N SER A 481 -7.94 15.17 -25.07
CA SER A 481 -6.62 15.44 -24.50
C SER A 481 -6.52 14.91 -23.06
N ASN A 482 -5.29 14.66 -22.58
CA ASN A 482 -5.09 14.23 -21.19
C ASN A 482 -5.63 15.25 -20.17
N ASP A 483 -5.64 16.53 -20.51
CA ASP A 483 -6.14 17.59 -19.64
C ASP A 483 -7.67 17.58 -19.55
N SER A 484 -8.37 17.29 -20.65
CA SER A 484 -9.84 17.21 -20.66
C SER A 484 -10.38 15.99 -19.92
N LEU A 485 -9.56 14.94 -19.68
CA LEU A 485 -9.91 13.76 -18.89
C LEU A 485 -9.57 13.90 -17.39
N ASN A 486 -9.00 15.03 -16.95
CA ASN A 486 -8.68 15.25 -15.55
C ASN A 486 -9.92 15.61 -14.70
N ASP A 487 -10.93 16.25 -15.27
CA ASP A 487 -12.23 16.49 -14.60
C ASP A 487 -13.32 15.64 -15.26
N THR A 488 -13.71 14.59 -14.58
CA THR A 488 -14.79 13.67 -15.00
C THR A 488 -16.04 13.78 -14.13
N SER A 489 -16.13 14.80 -13.26
CA SER A 489 -17.23 14.99 -12.32
C SER A 489 -18.60 15.16 -12.98
N TRP A 490 -18.62 15.66 -14.21
CA TRP A 490 -19.81 15.89 -15.03
C TRP A 490 -20.32 14.62 -15.72
N LEU A 491 -19.53 13.55 -15.80
CA LEU A 491 -19.79 12.39 -16.65
C LEU A 491 -21.14 11.70 -16.34
N HIS A 492 -21.56 11.72 -15.09
CA HIS A 492 -22.79 11.08 -14.62
C HIS A 492 -23.97 12.03 -14.42
N THR A 493 -23.74 13.34 -14.51
CA THR A 493 -24.79 14.35 -14.49
C THR A 493 -25.26 14.74 -15.89
N ALA A 494 -24.38 14.55 -16.89
CA ALA A 494 -24.69 14.82 -18.29
C ALA A 494 -25.53 13.70 -18.93
N ASN A 495 -26.07 13.96 -20.12
CA ASN A 495 -26.94 13.03 -20.85
C ASN A 495 -26.24 11.68 -21.08
N SER A 496 -26.86 10.58 -20.59
CA SER A 496 -26.29 9.24 -20.60
C SER A 496 -26.01 8.68 -22.00
N THR A 497 -26.79 9.06 -23.01
CA THR A 497 -26.56 8.64 -24.41
C THR A 497 -25.29 9.29 -24.94
N LEU A 498 -25.04 10.55 -24.64
CA LEU A 498 -23.88 11.29 -25.11
C LEU A 498 -22.60 10.92 -24.34
N THR A 499 -22.71 10.53 -23.05
CA THR A 499 -21.55 10.11 -22.25
C THR A 499 -21.17 8.64 -22.43
N ARG A 500 -22.06 7.80 -23.00
CA ARG A 500 -21.83 6.37 -23.19
C ARG A 500 -20.52 6.03 -23.92
N PRO A 501 -20.11 6.68 -25.02
CA PRO A 501 -18.84 6.40 -25.69
C PRO A 501 -17.62 6.66 -24.80
N ILE A 502 -17.73 7.62 -23.86
CA ILE A 502 -16.67 7.96 -22.93
C ILE A 502 -16.56 6.88 -21.84
N THR A 503 -17.70 6.46 -21.28
CA THR A 503 -17.72 5.38 -20.28
C THR A 503 -17.28 4.03 -20.84
N GLU A 504 -17.64 3.72 -22.09
CA GLU A 504 -17.15 2.54 -22.82
C GLU A 504 -15.63 2.59 -23.07
N GLY A 505 -15.09 3.77 -23.38
CA GLY A 505 -13.66 3.96 -23.54
C GLY A 505 -12.89 3.74 -22.21
N PHE A 506 -13.41 4.22 -21.10
CA PHE A 506 -12.84 3.93 -19.78
C PHE A 506 -12.96 2.45 -19.40
N ALA A 507 -14.10 1.81 -19.63
CA ALA A 507 -14.29 0.39 -19.36
C ALA A 507 -13.25 -0.45 -20.12
N TYR A 508 -13.10 -0.23 -21.41
CA TYR A 508 -12.09 -0.92 -22.23
C TYR A 508 -10.65 -0.69 -21.73
N ALA A 509 -10.34 0.54 -21.34
CA ALA A 509 -9.00 0.85 -20.81
C ALA A 509 -8.74 0.10 -19.50
N ILE A 510 -9.72 0.05 -18.57
CA ILE A 510 -9.62 -0.71 -17.31
C ILE A 510 -9.47 -2.20 -17.59
N ASP A 511 -10.25 -2.76 -18.53
CA ASP A 511 -10.16 -4.17 -18.94
C ASP A 511 -8.74 -4.51 -19.41
N THR A 512 -8.17 -3.67 -20.27
CA THR A 512 -6.81 -3.87 -20.79
C THR A 512 -5.75 -3.79 -19.67
N VAL A 513 -5.91 -2.84 -18.73
CA VAL A 513 -5.04 -2.73 -17.56
C VAL A 513 -5.14 -3.99 -16.69
N MET A 514 -6.34 -4.51 -16.47
CA MET A 514 -6.54 -5.74 -15.68
C MET A 514 -5.97 -6.97 -16.37
N LEU A 515 -6.09 -7.09 -17.69
CA LEU A 515 -5.42 -8.17 -18.43
C LEU A 515 -3.89 -8.07 -18.36
N THR A 516 -3.35 -6.86 -18.36
CA THR A 516 -1.90 -6.65 -18.13
C THR A 516 -1.50 -7.08 -16.71
N ALA A 517 -2.32 -6.75 -15.71
CA ALA A 517 -2.11 -7.22 -14.33
C ALA A 517 -2.21 -8.76 -14.24
N ALA A 518 -3.11 -9.39 -15.02
CA ALA A 518 -3.23 -10.84 -15.11
C ALA A 518 -1.96 -11.50 -15.64
N VAL A 519 -1.32 -10.92 -16.66
CA VAL A 519 -0.02 -11.42 -17.17
C VAL A 519 1.04 -11.36 -16.07
N LEU A 520 1.15 -10.24 -15.36
CA LEU A 520 2.14 -10.08 -14.29
C LEU A 520 1.88 -11.05 -13.12
N THR A 521 0.63 -11.18 -12.68
CA THR A 521 0.27 -12.13 -11.61
C THR A 521 0.39 -13.59 -12.08
N GLY A 522 0.18 -13.87 -13.37
CA GLY A 522 0.46 -15.17 -14.01
C GLY A 522 1.96 -15.53 -13.99
N ILE A 523 2.84 -14.57 -14.23
CA ILE A 523 4.28 -14.74 -14.04
C ILE A 523 4.59 -15.05 -12.57
N ALA A 524 3.99 -14.32 -11.62
CA ALA A 524 4.13 -14.61 -10.20
C ALA A 524 3.63 -16.02 -9.85
N PHE A 525 2.53 -16.48 -10.46
CA PHE A 525 2.03 -17.85 -10.29
C PHE A 525 3.07 -18.88 -10.71
N LEU A 526 3.69 -18.73 -11.88
CA LEU A 526 4.75 -19.62 -12.33
C LEU A 526 5.98 -19.59 -11.41
N ILE A 527 6.40 -18.39 -10.97
CA ILE A 527 7.54 -18.24 -10.03
C ILE A 527 7.22 -18.88 -8.69
N SER A 528 5.96 -18.87 -8.23
CA SER A 528 5.57 -19.41 -6.93
C SER A 528 5.82 -20.92 -6.79
N PHE A 529 5.83 -21.67 -7.90
CA PHE A 529 6.22 -23.08 -7.91
C PHE A 529 7.69 -23.31 -7.59
N ALA A 530 8.56 -22.33 -7.81
CA ALA A 530 9.98 -22.43 -7.47
C ALA A 530 10.27 -22.19 -5.97
N LEU A 531 9.27 -21.75 -5.17
CA LEU A 531 9.45 -21.59 -3.73
C LEU A 531 9.79 -22.93 -3.07
N PRO A 532 10.87 -23.00 -2.26
CA PRO A 532 11.23 -24.21 -1.55
C PRO A 532 10.15 -24.63 -0.54
N ASN A 533 9.84 -25.93 -0.51
CA ASN A 533 8.86 -26.47 0.44
C ASN A 533 9.56 -26.82 1.77
N LYS A 534 9.76 -25.83 2.63
CA LYS A 534 10.31 -26.03 3.97
C LYS A 534 9.17 -26.10 4.98
N LYS A 535 9.08 -27.19 5.75
CA LYS A 535 8.19 -27.27 6.92
C LYS A 535 8.74 -26.34 8.01
N LEU A 536 7.83 -25.62 8.66
CA LEU A 536 8.13 -24.88 9.88
C LEU A 536 8.42 -25.90 11.00
N SER A 537 9.69 -26.16 11.27
CA SER A 537 10.07 -27.03 12.38
C SER A 537 9.87 -26.30 13.71
N ASP A 538 9.35 -27.02 14.72
CA ASP A 538 9.24 -26.53 16.07
C ASP A 538 10.66 -26.32 16.67
N PRO A 539 11.03 -25.15 17.21
CA PRO A 539 12.35 -24.94 17.81
C PRO A 539 12.62 -25.86 19.01
N LYS A 540 11.59 -26.46 19.60
CA LYS A 540 11.72 -27.45 20.67
C LYS A 540 12.13 -28.85 20.17
N ALA A 541 12.08 -29.11 18.87
CA ALA A 541 12.44 -30.38 18.27
C ALA A 541 13.85 -30.39 17.64
N ALA A 542 14.60 -29.27 17.69
CA ALA A 542 16.00 -29.29 17.30
C ALA A 542 16.80 -30.01 18.40
N PRO A 543 17.63 -31.03 18.07
CA PRO A 543 18.54 -31.60 19.03
C PRO A 543 19.39 -30.46 19.61
N GLN A 544 19.44 -30.35 20.94
CA GLN A 544 20.44 -29.51 21.60
C GLN A 544 21.80 -30.03 21.14
N GLU A 545 22.55 -29.23 20.39
CA GLU A 545 23.96 -29.52 20.17
C GLU A 545 24.59 -29.71 21.55
N PRO A 546 25.32 -30.83 21.79
CA PRO A 546 25.97 -31.02 23.06
C PRO A 546 26.91 -29.84 23.30
N ALA A 547 26.75 -29.19 24.46
CA ALA A 547 27.63 -28.12 24.89
C ALA A 547 29.07 -28.64 24.75
N ALA A 548 29.85 -28.02 23.87
CA ALA A 548 31.28 -28.29 23.78
C ALA A 548 31.87 -27.89 25.12
N VAL A 549 32.29 -28.92 25.85
CA VAL A 549 33.07 -28.77 27.05
C VAL A 549 34.46 -28.31 26.60
N HIS A 550 34.76 -27.04 26.84
CA HIS A 550 36.14 -26.52 26.90
C HIS A 550 36.23 -25.54 28.07
#